data_b110e21fbdd47562a53f0788bd0b9bd8
#
_entry.id   b110e21fbdd47562a53f0788bd0b9bd8
#
_cell.length_a   1.000
_cell.length_b   1.000
_cell.length_c   1.000
_cell.angle_alpha   90.00
_cell.angle_beta   90.00
_cell.angle_gamma   90.00
#
_symmetry.space_group_name_H-M   'P 1'
#
loop_
_entity.id
_entity.type
_entity.pdbx_description
1 polymer ?
#
loop_
_entity_poly.entity_id
_entity_poly.type
_entity_poly.pdbx_seq_one_letter_code
_entity_poly.pdbx_strand_id
1 'polypeptide(L)'
;MTATDSGDITAIRVGETLAAAVDREAARAAAALYTAHYPSLVRLAVLLVRDLATAEEVVQDSFVAMHTNWRRLRDSEKALPYLRRCVVNRSRSVLRHRVIVDRNTLHALPDMPSAEQGAIAQLERSAVIAALHRLPARQREALVLRYYAEFSEAQIASSMGISRGAVKVHTARAMSALRGVLEGEA
;
A
#
# COMPACT_ATOMS: atom_id res chain seq x y z
N MET A 1 -31.68 51.25 -10.72
CA MET A 1 -30.24 51.08 -10.93
C MET A 1 -29.79 49.87 -10.13
N THR A 2 -30.02 48.70 -10.69
CA THR A 2 -29.66 47.39 -10.07
C THR A 2 -29.37 46.40 -11.20
N ALA A 3 -28.11 46.32 -11.58
CA ALA A 3 -27.63 45.32 -12.51
C ALA A 3 -26.23 44.86 -12.07
N THR A 4 -26.15 43.97 -11.04
CA THR A 4 -24.89 43.35 -10.69
C THR A 4 -25.12 42.05 -9.89
N ASP A 5 -25.95 41.11 -10.38
CA ASP A 5 -26.13 39.83 -9.69
C ASP A 5 -26.22 38.59 -10.58
N SER A 6 -26.17 38.77 -11.93
CA SER A 6 -26.33 37.63 -12.84
C SER A 6 -25.03 36.87 -13.15
N GLY A 7 -23.88 37.52 -12.98
CA GLY A 7 -22.57 36.94 -13.29
C GLY A 7 -22.05 35.99 -12.22
N ASP A 8 -22.34 36.28 -10.96
CA ASP A 8 -21.80 35.51 -9.81
C ASP A 8 -22.50 34.16 -9.67
N ILE A 9 -23.80 34.08 -9.89
CA ILE A 9 -24.58 32.84 -9.84
C ILE A 9 -24.17 31.87 -10.96
N THR A 10 -23.83 32.38 -12.14
CA THR A 10 -23.39 31.57 -13.27
C THR A 10 -22.01 30.98 -13.02
N ALA A 11 -21.08 31.72 -12.44
CA ALA A 11 -19.74 31.28 -12.08
C ALA A 11 -19.76 30.21 -10.97
N ILE A 12 -20.62 30.36 -9.96
CA ILE A 12 -20.80 29.38 -8.88
C ILE A 12 -21.37 28.06 -9.44
N ARG A 13 -22.39 28.12 -10.31
CA ARG A 13 -22.98 26.94 -10.94
C ARG A 13 -22.00 26.18 -11.84
N VAL A 14 -21.19 26.89 -12.60
CA VAL A 14 -20.14 26.27 -13.43
C VAL A 14 -19.07 25.61 -12.56
N GLY A 15 -18.69 26.26 -11.46
CA GLY A 15 -17.74 25.71 -10.50
C GLY A 15 -18.25 24.43 -9.83
N GLU A 16 -19.51 24.39 -9.40
CA GLU A 16 -20.15 23.20 -8.80
C GLU A 16 -20.28 22.06 -9.83
N THR A 17 -20.64 22.36 -11.07
CA THR A 17 -20.72 21.36 -12.14
C THR A 17 -19.37 20.77 -12.49
N LEU A 18 -18.32 21.58 -12.49
CA LEU A 18 -16.95 21.15 -12.74
C LEU A 18 -16.41 20.28 -11.59
N ALA A 19 -16.69 20.67 -10.34
CA ALA A 19 -16.33 19.89 -9.15
C ALA A 19 -17.00 18.52 -9.17
N ALA A 20 -18.30 18.45 -9.44
CA ALA A 20 -19.04 17.21 -9.54
C ALA A 20 -18.60 16.31 -10.72
N ALA A 21 -18.11 16.90 -11.81
CA ALA A 21 -17.52 16.15 -12.93
C ALA A 21 -16.19 15.51 -12.54
N VAL A 22 -15.32 16.26 -11.87
CA VAL A 22 -14.03 15.75 -11.37
C VAL A 22 -14.23 14.65 -10.34
N ASP A 23 -15.19 14.78 -9.43
CA ASP A 23 -15.48 13.76 -8.42
C ASP A 23 -16.02 12.47 -9.06
N ARG A 24 -16.84 12.59 -10.12
CA ARG A 24 -17.31 11.42 -10.89
C ARG A 24 -16.19 10.73 -11.66
N GLU A 25 -15.27 11.48 -12.22
CA GLU A 25 -14.08 10.94 -12.88
C GLU A 25 -13.17 10.22 -11.87
N ALA A 26 -12.91 10.83 -10.72
CA ALA A 26 -12.17 10.23 -9.63
C ALA A 26 -12.78 8.91 -9.16
N ALA A 27 -14.10 8.88 -8.99
CA ALA A 27 -14.82 7.66 -8.57
C ALA A 27 -14.72 6.55 -9.62
N ARG A 28 -14.86 6.88 -10.92
CA ARG A 28 -14.72 5.90 -12.02
C ARG A 28 -13.30 5.34 -12.09
N ALA A 29 -12.28 6.19 -12.01
CA ALA A 29 -10.89 5.78 -12.03
C ALA A 29 -10.54 4.94 -10.80
N ALA A 30 -11.03 5.31 -9.62
CA ALA A 30 -10.86 4.54 -8.40
C ALA A 30 -11.49 3.14 -8.53
N ALA A 31 -12.70 3.03 -9.07
CA ALA A 31 -13.37 1.75 -9.29
C ALA A 31 -12.61 0.86 -10.28
N ALA A 32 -12.12 1.41 -11.39
CA ALA A 32 -11.32 0.68 -12.38
C ALA A 32 -10.01 0.17 -11.77
N LEU A 33 -9.29 1.03 -11.03
CA LEU A 33 -8.05 0.65 -10.35
C LEU A 33 -8.30 -0.37 -9.23
N TYR A 34 -9.42 -0.25 -8.52
CA TYR A 34 -9.81 -1.22 -7.49
C TYR A 34 -9.99 -2.61 -8.12
N THR A 35 -10.82 -2.71 -9.15
CA THR A 35 -11.08 -3.98 -9.84
C THR A 35 -9.79 -4.60 -10.41
N ALA A 36 -8.92 -3.78 -11.00
CA ALA A 36 -7.70 -4.26 -11.65
C ALA A 36 -6.58 -4.61 -10.65
N HIS A 37 -6.46 -3.89 -9.53
CA HIS A 37 -5.24 -3.91 -8.72
C HIS A 37 -5.46 -4.26 -7.24
N TYR A 38 -6.70 -4.31 -6.74
CA TYR A 38 -6.97 -4.60 -5.33
C TYR A 38 -6.28 -5.88 -4.83
N PRO A 39 -6.39 -7.05 -5.52
CA PRO A 39 -5.76 -8.26 -5.05
C PRO A 39 -4.23 -8.17 -4.98
N SER A 40 -3.60 -7.46 -5.93
CA SER A 40 -2.15 -7.28 -5.95
C SER A 40 -1.66 -6.34 -4.86
N LEU A 41 -2.45 -5.30 -4.54
CA LEU A 41 -2.14 -4.36 -3.47
C LEU A 41 -2.33 -5.01 -2.08
N VAL A 42 -3.36 -5.85 -1.91
CA VAL A 42 -3.55 -6.63 -0.67
C VAL A 42 -2.37 -7.58 -0.47
N ARG A 43 -1.93 -8.32 -1.52
CA ARG A 43 -0.72 -9.15 -1.42
C ARG A 43 0.51 -8.36 -1.02
N LEU A 44 0.72 -7.17 -1.62
CA LEU A 44 1.81 -6.27 -1.23
C LEU A 44 1.74 -5.92 0.26
N ALA A 45 0.55 -5.59 0.76
CA ALA A 45 0.36 -5.26 2.16
C ALA A 45 0.60 -6.48 3.08
N VAL A 46 0.07 -7.67 2.75
CA VAL A 46 0.28 -8.92 3.51
C VAL A 46 1.76 -9.26 3.65
N LEU A 47 2.55 -9.11 2.56
CA LEU A 47 4.00 -9.32 2.61
C LEU A 47 4.71 -8.40 3.61
N LEU A 48 4.13 -7.23 3.91
CA LEU A 48 4.68 -6.26 4.84
C LEU A 48 4.14 -6.45 6.26
N VAL A 49 2.79 -6.51 6.45
CA VAL A 49 2.14 -6.44 7.78
C VAL A 49 1.84 -7.80 8.40
N ARG A 50 1.89 -8.90 7.65
CA ARG A 50 1.69 -10.31 8.06
C ARG A 50 0.26 -10.71 8.44
N ASP A 51 -0.70 -9.84 8.28
CA ASP A 51 -2.08 -10.03 8.71
C ASP A 51 -3.01 -9.52 7.62
N LEU A 52 -3.98 -10.37 7.21
CA LEU A 52 -4.86 -10.08 6.09
C LEU A 52 -5.81 -8.94 6.40
N ALA A 53 -6.46 -8.94 7.56
CA ALA A 53 -7.42 -7.91 7.92
C ALA A 53 -6.78 -6.52 7.94
N THR A 54 -5.59 -6.41 8.55
CA THR A 54 -4.79 -5.18 8.52
C THR A 54 -4.34 -4.82 7.11
N ALA A 55 -4.00 -5.80 6.27
CA ALA A 55 -3.60 -5.54 4.89
C ALA A 55 -4.74 -4.97 4.05
N GLU A 56 -5.94 -5.51 4.21
CA GLU A 56 -7.15 -5.01 3.55
C GLU A 56 -7.49 -3.58 4.00
N GLU A 57 -7.44 -3.31 5.31
CA GLU A 57 -7.63 -1.96 5.87
C GLU A 57 -6.62 -0.95 5.28
N VAL A 58 -5.34 -1.32 5.26
CA VAL A 58 -4.27 -0.49 4.67
C VAL A 58 -4.55 -0.17 3.20
N VAL A 59 -5.04 -1.15 2.43
CA VAL A 59 -5.35 -0.96 1.02
C VAL A 59 -6.59 -0.08 0.85
N GLN A 60 -7.67 -0.33 1.59
CA GLN A 60 -8.88 0.49 1.55
C GLN A 60 -8.56 1.96 1.86
N ASP A 61 -7.84 2.21 2.92
CA ASP A 61 -7.36 3.53 3.31
C ASP A 61 -6.50 4.19 2.22
N SER A 62 -5.71 3.40 1.48
CA SER A 62 -4.87 3.91 0.39
C SER A 62 -5.73 4.37 -0.80
N PHE A 63 -6.83 3.67 -1.10
CA PHE A 63 -7.80 4.10 -2.10
C PHE A 63 -8.54 5.37 -1.67
N VAL A 64 -8.93 5.49 -0.41
CA VAL A 64 -9.53 6.73 0.14
C VAL A 64 -8.56 7.90 -0.02
N ALA A 65 -7.29 7.72 0.34
CA ALA A 65 -6.27 8.76 0.18
C ALA A 65 -6.03 9.14 -1.29
N MET A 66 -6.07 8.17 -2.21
CA MET A 66 -5.98 8.42 -3.64
C MET A 66 -7.17 9.25 -4.14
N HIS A 67 -8.39 8.86 -3.78
CA HIS A 67 -9.60 9.59 -4.15
C HIS A 67 -9.55 11.04 -3.68
N THR A 68 -9.19 11.27 -2.42
CA THR A 68 -9.05 12.62 -1.84
C THR A 68 -7.99 13.46 -2.56
N ASN A 69 -6.93 12.83 -3.07
CA ASN A 69 -5.84 13.51 -3.76
C ASN A 69 -5.95 13.47 -5.29
N TRP A 70 -7.07 13.01 -5.85
CA TRP A 70 -7.25 12.82 -7.28
C TRP A 70 -6.95 14.07 -8.10
N ARG A 71 -7.39 15.24 -7.65
CA ARG A 71 -7.15 16.52 -8.31
C ARG A 71 -5.66 16.84 -8.52
N ARG A 72 -4.78 16.31 -7.65
CA ARG A 72 -3.32 16.47 -7.74
C ARG A 72 -2.67 15.41 -8.64
N LEU A 73 -3.29 14.24 -8.74
CA LEU A 73 -2.77 13.14 -9.54
C LEU A 73 -2.97 13.36 -11.03
N ARG A 74 -4.11 13.92 -11.47
CA ARG A 74 -4.53 14.30 -12.82
C ARG A 74 -4.13 13.35 -13.99
N ASP A 75 -3.46 12.27 -13.68
CA ASP A 75 -2.84 11.33 -14.61
C ASP A 75 -3.08 9.92 -14.07
N SER A 76 -3.90 9.17 -14.76
CA SER A 76 -4.25 7.79 -14.40
C SER A 76 -3.01 6.87 -14.35
N GLU A 77 -1.97 7.17 -15.15
CA GLU A 77 -0.72 6.41 -15.14
C GLU A 77 0.05 6.57 -13.82
N LYS A 78 -0.12 7.69 -13.14
CA LYS A 78 0.50 7.94 -11.82
C LYS A 78 -0.29 7.38 -10.65
N ALA A 79 -1.53 6.97 -10.86
CA ALA A 79 -2.41 6.53 -9.78
C ALA A 79 -1.94 5.20 -9.15
N LEU A 80 -1.55 4.21 -9.95
CA LEU A 80 -1.05 2.93 -9.43
C LEU A 80 0.30 3.07 -8.68
N PRO A 81 1.32 3.78 -9.20
CA PRO A 81 2.52 4.10 -8.42
C PRO A 81 2.22 4.84 -7.12
N TYR A 82 1.26 5.75 -7.13
CA TYR A 82 0.81 6.45 -5.93
C TYR A 82 0.18 5.50 -4.91
N LEU A 83 -0.74 4.61 -5.34
CA LEU A 83 -1.36 3.60 -4.49
C LEU A 83 -0.32 2.67 -3.86
N ARG A 84 0.61 2.13 -4.65
CA ARG A 84 1.72 1.30 -4.13
C ARG A 84 2.50 2.04 -3.03
N ARG A 85 2.81 3.31 -3.25
CA ARG A 85 3.49 4.15 -2.26
C ARG A 85 2.65 4.37 -1.00
N CYS A 86 1.34 4.62 -1.14
CA CYS A 86 0.42 4.75 -0.01
C CYS A 86 0.38 3.47 0.82
N VAL A 87 0.19 2.32 0.18
CA VAL A 87 0.16 1.01 0.84
C VAL A 87 1.45 0.76 1.63
N VAL A 88 2.62 0.99 1.02
CA VAL A 88 3.91 0.83 1.70
C VAL A 88 4.04 1.75 2.92
N ASN A 89 3.70 3.04 2.76
CA ASN A 89 3.82 4.01 3.85
C ASN A 89 2.87 3.70 5.01
N ARG A 90 1.62 3.29 4.71
CA ARG A 90 0.64 2.89 5.72
C ARG A 90 1.03 1.61 6.42
N SER A 91 1.46 0.58 5.68
CA SER A 91 1.98 -0.67 6.25
C SER A 91 3.11 -0.40 7.25
N ARG A 92 4.04 0.50 6.90
CA ARG A 92 5.11 0.90 7.80
C ARG A 92 4.60 1.64 9.04
N SER A 93 3.58 2.49 8.89
CA SER A 93 2.97 3.19 10.02
C SER A 93 2.33 2.22 11.00
N VAL A 94 1.58 1.24 10.50
CA VAL A 94 0.99 0.15 11.29
C VAL A 94 2.06 -0.65 12.04
N LEU A 95 3.12 -1.07 11.34
CA LEU A 95 4.22 -1.81 11.98
C LEU A 95 4.92 -1.00 13.08
N ARG A 96 5.12 0.31 12.88
CA ARG A 96 5.68 1.17 13.94
C ARG A 96 4.75 1.28 15.14
N HIS A 97 3.44 1.41 14.89
CA HIS A 97 2.47 1.48 15.97
C HIS A 97 2.41 0.19 16.77
N ARG A 98 2.41 -0.98 16.10
CA ARG A 98 2.46 -2.30 16.77
C ARG A 98 3.68 -2.43 17.67
N VAL A 99 4.87 -2.03 17.23
CA VAL A 99 6.09 -2.08 18.06
C VAL A 99 5.96 -1.24 19.34
N ILE A 100 5.22 -0.13 19.26
CA ILE A 100 4.97 0.73 20.44
C ILE A 100 3.93 0.07 21.36
N VAL A 101 2.86 -0.50 20.80
CA VAL A 101 1.80 -1.17 21.54
C VAL A 101 2.33 -2.47 22.17
N ASP A 102 3.07 -3.32 21.44
CA ASP A 102 3.65 -4.57 21.94
C ASP A 102 4.66 -4.34 23.09
N ARG A 103 5.28 -3.17 23.14
CA ARG A 103 6.10 -2.78 24.30
C ARG A 103 5.27 -2.44 25.54
N ASN A 104 4.00 -2.10 25.35
CA ASN A 104 3.09 -1.65 26.41
C ASN A 104 1.99 -2.65 26.77
N THR A 105 1.80 -3.71 25.98
CA THR A 105 0.69 -4.67 26.19
C THR A 105 1.14 -6.11 25.92
N LEU A 106 0.92 -6.97 26.91
CA LEU A 106 1.04 -8.43 26.78
C LEU A 106 -0.16 -8.97 26.00
N HIS A 107 0.11 -9.61 24.85
CA HIS A 107 -0.73 -10.57 24.12
C HIS A 107 -2.16 -10.19 23.73
N ALA A 108 -2.35 -9.98 22.44
CA ALA A 108 -3.60 -10.34 21.75
C ALA A 108 -3.28 -11.41 20.70
N LEU A 109 -3.99 -12.54 20.75
CA LEU A 109 -3.93 -13.63 19.79
C LEU A 109 -4.56 -13.20 18.46
N PRO A 110 -4.11 -13.72 17.30
CA PRO A 110 -4.69 -13.36 16.00
C PRO A 110 -6.08 -14.02 15.84
N ASP A 111 -7.04 -13.22 15.35
CA ASP A 111 -8.39 -13.67 14.98
C ASP A 111 -8.36 -14.63 13.80
N MET A 112 -9.28 -15.60 13.81
CA MET A 112 -9.43 -16.66 12.80
C MET A 112 -10.08 -16.13 11.50
N PRO A 113 -9.71 -16.69 10.36
CA PRO A 113 -10.09 -16.20 9.03
C PRO A 113 -11.53 -16.55 8.62
N SER A 114 -12.21 -15.68 7.85
CA SER A 114 -13.49 -15.95 7.24
C SER A 114 -13.37 -16.60 5.83
N ALA A 115 -14.45 -17.25 5.35
CA ALA A 115 -14.44 -18.22 4.26
C ALA A 115 -14.19 -17.69 2.81
N GLU A 116 -14.12 -16.38 2.57
CA GLU A 116 -13.80 -15.80 1.25
C GLU A 116 -12.31 -15.77 0.90
N GLN A 117 -11.48 -16.34 1.73
CA GLN A 117 -10.02 -16.22 1.78
C GLN A 117 -9.26 -17.27 0.95
N GLY A 118 -9.93 -18.06 0.10
CA GLY A 118 -9.32 -19.24 -0.55
C GLY A 118 -8.00 -18.95 -1.31
N ALA A 119 -7.92 -17.90 -2.11
CA ALA A 119 -6.73 -17.62 -2.92
C ALA A 119 -5.60 -16.93 -2.14
N ILE A 120 -5.93 -16.08 -1.15
CA ILE A 120 -4.95 -15.38 -0.32
C ILE A 120 -4.42 -16.29 0.77
N ALA A 121 -5.28 -17.13 1.38
CA ALA A 121 -4.88 -18.17 2.33
C ALA A 121 -3.99 -19.26 1.67
N GLN A 122 -4.12 -19.47 0.36
CA GLN A 122 -3.23 -20.37 -0.39
C GLN A 122 -1.85 -19.73 -0.61
N LEU A 123 -1.79 -18.41 -0.72
CA LEU A 123 -0.52 -17.67 -0.72
C LEU A 123 0.19 -17.71 0.65
N GLU A 124 -0.55 -17.55 1.73
CA GLU A 124 0.02 -17.60 3.11
C GLU A 124 0.63 -18.97 3.44
N ARG A 125 0.19 -20.04 2.77
CA ARG A 125 0.76 -21.40 2.90
C ARG A 125 2.02 -21.61 2.06
N SER A 126 2.45 -20.64 1.26
CA SER A 126 3.67 -20.79 0.47
C SER A 126 4.88 -20.70 1.38
N ALA A 127 5.81 -21.65 1.27
CA ALA A 127 7.08 -21.66 2.00
C ALA A 127 7.86 -20.34 1.82
N VAL A 128 7.74 -19.72 0.63
CA VAL A 128 8.36 -18.43 0.32
C VAL A 128 7.84 -17.31 1.21
N ILE A 129 6.52 -17.24 1.45
CA ILE A 129 5.93 -16.20 2.31
C ILE A 129 6.29 -16.42 3.77
N ALA A 130 6.24 -17.67 4.22
CA ALA A 130 6.72 -18.02 5.56
C ALA A 130 8.19 -17.62 5.74
N ALA A 131 9.04 -17.90 4.76
CA ALA A 131 10.45 -17.50 4.77
C ALA A 131 10.63 -15.98 4.77
N LEU A 132 9.87 -15.24 3.95
CA LEU A 132 9.85 -13.77 3.96
C LEU A 132 9.47 -13.21 5.34
N HIS A 133 8.48 -13.81 5.98
CA HIS A 133 8.05 -13.38 7.31
C HIS A 133 9.06 -13.67 8.42
N ARG A 134 9.99 -14.61 8.24
CA ARG A 134 11.12 -14.84 9.16
C ARG A 134 12.21 -13.78 9.05
N LEU A 135 12.27 -13.04 7.93
CA LEU A 135 13.27 -11.98 7.76
C LEU A 135 13.05 -10.82 8.75
N PRO A 136 14.14 -10.16 9.20
CA PRO A 136 14.05 -8.89 9.90
C PRO A 136 13.24 -7.86 9.09
N ALA A 137 12.41 -7.06 9.75
CA ALA A 137 11.44 -6.17 9.11
C ALA A 137 12.06 -5.27 8.00
N ARG A 138 13.24 -4.70 8.25
CA ARG A 138 13.94 -3.84 7.27
C ARG A 138 14.45 -4.61 6.04
N GLN A 139 14.88 -5.85 6.23
CA GLN A 139 15.34 -6.70 5.14
C GLN A 139 14.15 -7.16 4.29
N ARG A 140 13.06 -7.63 4.92
CA ARG A 140 11.82 -7.99 4.25
C ARG A 140 11.26 -6.81 3.46
N GLU A 141 11.19 -5.62 4.07
CA GLU A 141 10.70 -4.41 3.42
C GLU A 141 11.52 -4.09 2.16
N ALA A 142 12.85 -4.05 2.25
CA ALA A 142 13.70 -3.76 1.10
C ALA A 142 13.50 -4.77 -0.04
N LEU A 143 13.38 -6.06 0.30
CA LEU A 143 13.16 -7.14 -0.66
C LEU A 143 11.79 -7.01 -1.35
N VAL A 144 10.72 -6.82 -0.58
CA VAL A 144 9.36 -6.66 -1.09
C VAL A 144 9.25 -5.43 -1.99
N LEU A 145 9.84 -4.31 -1.59
CA LEU A 145 9.85 -3.10 -2.41
C LEU A 145 10.60 -3.29 -3.72
N ARG A 146 11.71 -4.03 -3.70
CA ARG A 146 12.54 -4.25 -4.90
C ARG A 146 11.88 -5.19 -5.91
N TYR A 147 11.37 -6.35 -5.45
CA TYR A 147 10.97 -7.44 -6.32
C TYR A 147 9.46 -7.57 -6.52
N TYR A 148 8.66 -7.07 -5.59
CA TYR A 148 7.21 -7.12 -5.70
C TYR A 148 6.60 -5.77 -6.11
N ALA A 149 7.05 -4.68 -5.50
CA ALA A 149 6.57 -3.34 -5.83
C ALA A 149 7.35 -2.69 -6.99
N GLU A 150 8.44 -3.31 -7.46
CA GLU A 150 9.27 -2.87 -8.59
C GLU A 150 9.89 -1.47 -8.39
N PHE A 151 10.16 -1.11 -7.15
CA PHE A 151 10.78 0.18 -6.84
C PHE A 151 12.26 0.19 -7.22
N SER A 152 12.73 1.31 -7.77
CA SER A 152 14.15 1.58 -7.94
C SER A 152 14.84 1.75 -6.58
N GLU A 153 16.17 1.56 -6.53
CA GLU A 153 16.94 1.78 -5.29
C GLU A 153 16.74 3.18 -4.69
N ALA A 154 16.60 4.20 -5.54
CA ALA A 154 16.35 5.56 -5.10
C ALA A 154 14.95 5.70 -4.45
N GLN A 155 13.94 5.08 -5.04
CA GLN A 155 12.57 5.05 -4.48
C GLN A 155 12.53 4.29 -3.15
N ILE A 156 13.22 3.14 -3.07
CA ILE A 156 13.33 2.35 -1.83
C ILE A 156 14.03 3.18 -0.75
N ALA A 157 15.16 3.79 -1.07
CA ALA A 157 15.92 4.64 -0.15
C ALA A 157 15.05 5.79 0.40
N SER A 158 14.38 6.52 -0.49
CA SER A 158 13.44 7.58 -0.13
C SER A 158 12.28 7.05 0.72
N SER A 159 11.68 5.92 0.32
CA SER A 159 10.57 5.31 1.03
C SER A 159 10.97 4.83 2.44
N MET A 160 12.11 4.17 2.57
CA MET A 160 12.60 3.64 3.85
C MET A 160 13.31 4.65 4.73
N GLY A 161 13.63 5.86 4.23
CA GLY A 161 14.40 6.87 4.94
C GLY A 161 15.84 6.42 5.24
N ILE A 162 16.49 5.73 4.28
CA ILE A 162 17.85 5.20 4.40
C ILE A 162 18.67 5.54 3.15
N SER A 163 19.97 5.33 3.20
CA SER A 163 20.85 5.52 2.03
C SER A 163 20.66 4.41 0.98
N ARG A 164 20.97 4.69 -0.29
CA ARG A 164 20.98 3.68 -1.37
C ARG A 164 21.95 2.52 -1.06
N GLY A 165 23.07 2.82 -0.41
CA GLY A 165 24.00 1.79 0.05
C GLY A 165 23.37 0.86 1.07
N ALA A 166 22.61 1.39 2.03
CA ALA A 166 21.87 0.59 3.00
C ALA A 166 20.78 -0.27 2.34
N VAL A 167 20.10 0.24 1.29
CA VAL A 167 19.14 -0.56 0.50
C VAL A 167 19.82 -1.79 -0.09
N LYS A 168 20.99 -1.63 -0.75
CA LYS A 168 21.76 -2.75 -1.31
C LYS A 168 22.11 -3.80 -0.25
N VAL A 169 22.59 -3.35 0.91
CA VAL A 169 22.94 -4.24 2.03
C VAL A 169 21.73 -5.00 2.54
N HIS A 170 20.60 -4.31 2.77
CA HIS A 170 19.38 -4.96 3.24
C HIS A 170 18.86 -5.97 2.22
N THR A 171 18.82 -5.62 0.94
CA THR A 171 18.37 -6.52 -0.12
C THR A 171 19.28 -7.75 -0.26
N ALA A 172 20.60 -7.56 -0.26
CA ALA A 172 21.55 -8.66 -0.35
C ALA A 172 21.45 -9.63 0.83
N ARG A 173 21.37 -9.10 2.07
CA ARG A 173 21.19 -9.92 3.28
C ARG A 173 19.85 -10.66 3.25
N ALA A 174 18.77 -10.01 2.82
CA ALA A 174 17.46 -10.62 2.70
C ALA A 174 17.47 -11.78 1.69
N MET A 175 18.08 -11.59 0.52
CA MET A 175 18.21 -12.65 -0.50
C MET A 175 19.04 -13.84 0.00
N SER A 176 20.15 -13.58 0.68
CA SER A 176 20.97 -14.65 1.25
C SER A 176 20.21 -15.45 2.32
N ALA A 177 19.52 -14.77 3.22
CA ALA A 177 18.72 -15.42 4.26
C ALA A 177 17.55 -16.22 3.68
N LEU A 178 16.85 -15.65 2.66
CA LEU A 178 15.74 -16.32 2.00
C LEU A 178 16.20 -17.61 1.30
N ARG A 179 17.33 -17.54 0.59
CA ARG A 179 17.93 -18.72 -0.06
C ARG A 179 18.27 -19.80 0.95
N GLY A 180 18.92 -19.46 2.06
CA GLY A 180 19.28 -20.43 3.11
C GLY A 180 18.05 -21.13 3.73
N VAL A 181 16.92 -20.43 3.86
CA VAL A 181 15.68 -21.04 4.37
C VAL A 181 15.09 -21.99 3.32
N LEU A 182 15.05 -21.62 2.05
CA LEU A 182 14.46 -22.43 0.98
C LEU A 182 15.32 -23.64 0.61
N GLU A 183 16.65 -23.53 0.69
CA GLU A 183 17.57 -24.65 0.47
C GLU A 183 17.65 -25.61 1.68
N GLY A 184 17.34 -25.14 2.88
CA GLY A 184 17.32 -25.96 4.10
C GLY A 184 15.98 -26.68 4.36
N GLU A 185 14.93 -26.37 3.61
CA GLU A 185 13.62 -27.02 3.67
C GLU A 185 13.44 -28.08 2.54
N ALA A 186 14.45 -28.27 1.67
CA ALA A 186 14.48 -29.32 0.62
C ALA A 186 15.24 -30.54 1.10
#